data_bc72f01f87f639615925aa7650a95478
#
_entry.id   bc72f01f87f639615925aa7650a95478
#
_cell.length_a   1.000
_cell.length_b   1.000
_cell.length_c   1.000
_cell.angle_alpha   90.00
_cell.angle_beta   90.00
_cell.angle_gamma   90.00
#
_symmetry.space_group_name_H-M   'P 1'
#
loop_
_entity.id
_entity.type
_entity.pdbx_description
1 polymer ?
#
loop_
_entity_poly.entity_id
_entity_poly.type
_entity_poly.pdbx_seq_one_letter_code
_entity_poly.pdbx_strand_id
1 'polypeptide(L)'
;MKTNTSFHQNSYLNQSVDSNDVLANFDFREIEEKDPSLSEGHKMLYDREVPFELRLEDSNGPQEVASFEALRCKILLGGEENNPSQIRLELSCENDLFFHFTSDIDEETYKIMQENQKLTVKFIEFSNLVKRLFNNCINEPQSYIAVFIMQKEGTARLDFIQNIEYKFIEL
;
A
#
# COMPACT_ATOMS: atom_id res chain seq x y z
N MET A 1 10.14 -18.58 76.52
CA MET A 1 9.79 -18.96 75.16
C MET A 1 9.85 -17.72 74.32
N LYS A 2 10.87 -17.60 73.51
CA LYS A 2 11.07 -16.51 72.53
C LYS A 2 10.91 -17.12 71.10
N THR A 3 9.91 -16.70 70.40
CA THR A 3 9.68 -17.04 69.03
C THR A 3 10.34 -16.01 68.16
N ASN A 4 11.40 -16.40 67.41
CA ASN A 4 12.03 -15.60 66.37
C ASN A 4 11.22 -15.75 65.08
N THR A 5 10.69 -14.62 64.60
CA THR A 5 10.10 -14.55 63.24
C THR A 5 11.10 -13.81 62.35
N SER A 6 11.74 -14.55 61.45
CA SER A 6 12.64 -13.96 60.45
C SER A 6 11.83 -13.48 59.25
N PHE A 7 11.92 -12.17 58.99
CA PHE A 7 11.41 -11.56 57.75
C PHE A 7 12.40 -11.81 56.62
N HIS A 8 11.96 -12.49 55.57
CA HIS A 8 12.70 -12.58 54.31
C HIS A 8 12.36 -11.35 53.47
N GLN A 9 13.37 -10.53 53.25
CA GLN A 9 13.34 -9.42 52.31
C GLN A 9 13.52 -9.97 50.90
N ASN A 10 12.43 -9.97 50.08
CA ASN A 10 12.53 -10.23 48.64
C ASN A 10 13.05 -8.96 47.96
N SER A 11 14.29 -8.98 47.53
CA SER A 11 14.86 -7.99 46.65
C SER A 11 14.36 -8.25 45.24
N TYR A 12 13.39 -7.45 44.79
CA TYR A 12 13.07 -7.39 43.33
C TYR A 12 14.21 -6.65 42.65
N LEU A 13 15.06 -7.42 41.93
CA LEU A 13 15.99 -6.88 40.99
C LEU A 13 15.20 -6.27 39.82
N ASN A 14 15.19 -4.95 39.77
CA ASN A 14 14.83 -4.21 38.58
C ASN A 14 15.85 -4.51 37.50
N GLN A 15 15.60 -5.50 36.65
CA GLN A 15 16.25 -5.60 35.36
C GLN A 15 15.59 -4.54 34.47
N SER A 16 16.28 -3.48 34.19
CA SER A 16 16.00 -2.57 33.09
C SER A 16 16.24 -3.39 31.80
N VAL A 17 15.16 -3.87 31.19
CA VAL A 17 15.24 -4.47 29.87
C VAL A 17 15.60 -3.33 28.91
N ASP A 18 16.79 -3.37 28.35
CA ASP A 18 17.24 -2.39 27.36
C ASP A 18 16.33 -2.51 26.15
N SER A 19 15.66 -1.42 25.78
CA SER A 19 14.72 -1.38 24.65
C SER A 19 15.35 -1.83 23.32
N ASN A 20 16.67 -1.73 23.22
CA ASN A 20 17.46 -2.18 22.07
C ASN A 20 17.56 -3.72 22.00
N ASP A 21 17.53 -4.41 23.13
CA ASP A 21 17.62 -5.88 23.18
C ASP A 21 16.31 -6.55 22.75
N VAL A 22 15.17 -5.89 23.00
CA VAL A 22 13.85 -6.39 22.60
C VAL A 22 13.70 -6.33 21.06
N LEU A 23 14.19 -5.26 20.41
CA LEU A 23 14.15 -5.11 18.97
C LEU A 23 15.12 -6.06 18.24
N ALA A 24 16.28 -6.37 18.85
CA ALA A 24 17.26 -7.28 18.26
C ALA A 24 16.80 -8.74 18.19
N ASN A 25 15.86 -9.14 19.07
CA ASN A 25 15.28 -10.49 19.14
C ASN A 25 13.88 -10.59 18.54
N PHE A 26 13.36 -9.51 17.94
CA PHE A 26 12.03 -9.50 17.36
C PHE A 26 12.07 -10.16 15.97
N ASP A 27 11.36 -11.28 15.81
CA ASP A 27 11.25 -11.94 14.51
C ASP A 27 10.17 -11.26 13.65
N PHE A 28 10.61 -10.37 12.78
CA PHE A 28 9.72 -9.67 11.84
C PHE A 28 8.95 -10.61 10.90
N ARG A 29 9.43 -11.84 10.70
CA ARG A 29 8.72 -12.85 9.92
C ARG A 29 7.39 -13.26 10.55
N GLU A 30 7.28 -13.24 11.87
CA GLU A 30 6.01 -13.50 12.56
C GLU A 30 4.96 -12.41 12.30
N ILE A 31 5.37 -11.17 11.99
CA ILE A 31 4.45 -10.11 11.61
C ILE A 31 4.01 -10.27 10.16
N GLU A 32 4.93 -10.60 9.27
CA GLU A 32 4.60 -10.88 7.86
C GLU A 32 3.62 -12.05 7.76
N GLU A 33 3.82 -13.11 8.54
CA GLU A 33 2.89 -14.26 8.61
C GLU A 33 1.49 -13.88 9.13
N LYS A 34 1.37 -12.78 9.89
CA LYS A 34 0.09 -12.28 10.43
C LYS A 34 -0.53 -11.17 9.59
N ASP A 35 0.13 -10.70 8.53
CA ASP A 35 -0.45 -9.72 7.62
C ASP A 35 -1.61 -10.38 6.84
N PRO A 36 -2.87 -9.92 7.03
CA PRO A 36 -4.02 -10.48 6.31
C PRO A 36 -3.85 -10.46 4.79
N SER A 37 -3.10 -9.51 4.26
CA SER A 37 -2.81 -9.38 2.83
C SER A 37 -2.05 -10.60 2.28
N LEU A 38 -1.30 -11.32 3.13
CA LEU A 38 -0.51 -12.50 2.76
C LEU A 38 -1.24 -13.83 3.01
N SER A 39 -2.45 -13.79 3.59
CA SER A 39 -3.18 -14.98 4.06
C SER A 39 -3.48 -16.02 2.98
N GLU A 40 -3.58 -15.59 1.72
CA GLU A 40 -3.88 -16.45 0.57
C GLU A 40 -2.63 -16.92 -0.18
N GLY A 41 -1.45 -16.82 0.45
CA GLY A 41 -0.18 -17.20 -0.17
C GLY A 41 0.36 -16.16 -1.16
N HIS A 42 -0.13 -14.94 -1.08
CA HIS A 42 0.41 -13.82 -1.83
C HIS A 42 1.81 -13.46 -1.34
N LYS A 43 2.64 -12.98 -2.25
CA LYS A 43 3.97 -12.42 -1.97
C LYS A 43 3.95 -10.92 -2.12
N MET A 44 4.51 -10.21 -1.15
CA MET A 44 4.65 -8.77 -1.18
C MET A 44 5.71 -8.34 -2.20
N LEU A 45 5.31 -7.63 -3.25
CA LEU A 45 6.22 -6.99 -4.21
C LEU A 45 6.53 -5.54 -3.84
N TYR A 46 5.57 -4.85 -3.22
CA TYR A 46 5.65 -3.42 -2.92
C TYR A 46 4.77 -3.07 -1.72
N ASP A 47 5.29 -2.25 -0.82
CA ASP A 47 4.56 -1.71 0.33
C ASP A 47 5.17 -0.35 0.69
N ARG A 48 4.52 0.75 0.31
CA ARG A 48 4.98 2.12 0.57
C ARG A 48 3.81 3.08 0.65
N GLU A 49 4.04 4.20 1.33
CA GLU A 49 3.17 5.37 1.24
C GLU A 49 3.44 6.14 -0.06
N VAL A 50 2.34 6.49 -0.72
CA VAL A 50 2.34 7.24 -1.98
C VAL A 50 1.42 8.44 -1.83
N PRO A 51 1.83 9.65 -2.27
CA PRO A 51 0.96 10.81 -2.26
C PRO A 51 -0.13 10.68 -3.31
N PHE A 52 -1.38 10.91 -2.90
CA PHE A 52 -2.55 10.85 -3.76
C PHE A 52 -3.34 12.16 -3.71
N GLU A 53 -3.94 12.49 -4.83
CA GLU A 53 -5.05 13.41 -4.91
C GLU A 53 -6.35 12.61 -4.83
N LEU A 54 -7.14 12.83 -3.77
CA LEU A 54 -8.44 12.19 -3.58
C LEU A 54 -9.54 13.05 -4.20
N ARG A 55 -10.39 12.43 -5.00
CA ARG A 55 -11.56 13.06 -5.64
C ARG A 55 -12.81 12.24 -5.38
N LEU A 56 -13.94 12.93 -5.28
CA LEU A 56 -15.27 12.31 -5.33
C LEU A 56 -15.84 12.47 -6.73
N GLU A 57 -16.37 11.39 -7.29
CA GLU A 57 -17.14 11.47 -8.55
C GLU A 57 -18.54 11.99 -8.25
N ASP A 58 -18.69 13.32 -8.18
CA ASP A 58 -20.01 13.94 -8.07
C ASP A 58 -20.50 14.39 -9.45
N SER A 59 -21.62 13.84 -9.86
CA SER A 59 -22.20 14.07 -11.20
C SER A 59 -22.84 15.46 -11.37
N ASN A 60 -22.99 16.28 -10.31
CA ASN A 60 -23.80 17.50 -10.34
C ASN A 60 -23.27 18.70 -9.55
N GLY A 61 -22.06 18.67 -9.00
CA GLY A 61 -21.49 19.76 -8.21
C GLY A 61 -20.24 20.40 -8.83
N PRO A 62 -19.85 21.61 -8.39
CA PRO A 62 -18.53 22.13 -8.67
C PRO A 62 -17.51 21.13 -8.10
N GLN A 63 -16.42 20.90 -8.84
CA GLN A 63 -15.35 19.99 -8.42
C GLN A 63 -15.01 20.27 -6.94
N GLU A 64 -15.39 19.32 -6.05
CA GLU A 64 -15.02 19.44 -4.66
C GLU A 64 -13.49 19.49 -4.56
N VAL A 65 -13.02 20.30 -3.64
CA VAL A 65 -11.60 20.53 -3.41
C VAL A 65 -10.92 19.17 -3.22
N ALA A 66 -10.04 18.85 -4.15
CA ALA A 66 -9.23 17.63 -4.03
C ALA A 66 -8.43 17.69 -2.72
N SER A 67 -8.51 16.65 -1.90
CA SER A 67 -7.62 16.51 -0.76
C SER A 67 -6.38 15.72 -1.16
N PHE A 68 -5.23 16.10 -0.58
CA PHE A 68 -3.99 15.37 -0.77
C PHE A 68 -3.73 14.53 0.47
N GLU A 69 -3.61 13.22 0.27
CA GLU A 69 -3.40 12.24 1.34
C GLU A 69 -2.28 11.27 0.97
N ALA A 70 -1.53 10.84 1.95
CA ALA A 70 -0.60 9.73 1.79
C ALA A 70 -1.37 8.41 2.01
N LEU A 71 -1.44 7.59 0.96
CA LEU A 71 -2.05 6.27 1.03
C LEU A 71 -0.98 5.19 1.04
N ARG A 72 -1.13 4.21 1.92
CA ARG A 72 -0.31 3.01 1.90
C ARG A 72 -0.74 2.12 0.75
N CYS A 73 0.18 1.87 -0.18
CA CYS A 73 -0.05 1.06 -1.37
C CYS A 73 0.73 -0.24 -1.25
N LYS A 74 0.03 -1.37 -1.37
CA LYS A 74 0.63 -2.69 -1.47
C LYS A 74 0.38 -3.25 -2.86
N ILE A 75 1.39 -3.93 -3.41
CA ILE A 75 1.27 -4.77 -4.60
C ILE A 75 1.65 -6.18 -4.19
N LEU A 76 0.72 -7.10 -4.35
CA LEU A 76 0.89 -8.50 -3.99
C LEU A 76 0.79 -9.36 -5.24
N LEU A 77 1.58 -10.44 -5.27
CA LEU A 77 1.60 -11.40 -6.35
C LEU A 77 1.07 -12.74 -5.86
N GLY A 78 0.05 -13.25 -6.52
CA GLY A 78 -0.44 -14.63 -6.36
C GLY A 78 0.27 -15.56 -7.33
N GLY A 79 0.65 -16.76 -6.86
CA GLY A 79 1.36 -17.75 -7.65
C GLY A 79 2.88 -17.58 -7.63
N GLU A 80 3.53 -17.89 -8.74
CA GLU A 80 5.00 -17.81 -8.87
C GLU A 80 5.43 -16.36 -9.15
N GLU A 81 6.54 -15.92 -8.55
CA GLU A 81 7.04 -14.55 -8.67
C GLU A 81 7.35 -14.15 -10.13
N ASN A 82 7.91 -15.09 -10.89
CA ASN A 82 8.26 -14.85 -12.30
C ASN A 82 7.10 -15.10 -13.28
N ASN A 83 6.01 -15.68 -12.79
CA ASN A 83 4.81 -15.94 -13.57
C ASN A 83 3.56 -15.86 -12.66
N PRO A 84 3.21 -14.66 -12.19
CA PRO A 84 2.07 -14.48 -11.31
C PRO A 84 0.77 -14.88 -12.01
N SER A 85 -0.10 -15.58 -11.29
CA SER A 85 -1.46 -15.86 -11.75
C SER A 85 -2.43 -14.73 -11.42
N GLN A 86 -2.07 -13.90 -10.44
CA GLN A 86 -2.89 -12.80 -9.94
C GLN A 86 -2.00 -11.67 -9.43
N ILE A 87 -2.43 -10.46 -9.63
CA ILE A 87 -1.85 -9.23 -9.05
C ILE A 87 -2.94 -8.58 -8.21
N ARG A 88 -2.68 -8.38 -6.92
CA ARG A 88 -3.57 -7.64 -6.03
C ARG A 88 -2.98 -6.28 -5.70
N LEU A 89 -3.77 -5.23 -5.87
CA LEU A 89 -3.45 -3.89 -5.40
C LEU A 89 -4.31 -3.62 -4.16
N GLU A 90 -3.67 -3.14 -3.09
CA GLU A 90 -4.36 -2.70 -1.87
C GLU A 90 -3.98 -1.26 -1.57
N LEU A 91 -4.98 -0.45 -1.25
CA LEU A 91 -4.82 0.93 -0.80
C LEU A 91 -5.50 1.10 0.55
N SER A 92 -4.77 1.65 1.50
CA SER A 92 -5.29 1.96 2.83
C SER A 92 -4.78 3.32 3.32
N CYS A 93 -5.49 3.91 4.29
CA CYS A 93 -5.11 5.17 4.91
C CYS A 93 -4.89 4.95 6.41
N GLU A 94 -3.76 5.42 6.96
CA GLU A 94 -3.49 5.28 8.40
C GLU A 94 -4.43 6.15 9.25
N ASN A 95 -4.91 7.26 8.66
CA ASN A 95 -5.80 8.21 9.33
C ASN A 95 -7.28 7.83 9.25
N ASP A 96 -7.65 6.88 8.37
CA ASP A 96 -9.02 6.40 8.20
C ASP A 96 -9.06 4.88 8.08
N LEU A 97 -9.46 4.22 9.16
CA LEU A 97 -9.55 2.76 9.25
C LEU A 97 -10.59 2.15 8.28
N PHE A 98 -11.50 2.94 7.78
CA PHE A 98 -12.52 2.49 6.82
C PHE A 98 -12.08 2.67 5.37
N PHE A 99 -10.98 3.40 5.14
CA PHE A 99 -10.39 3.53 3.82
C PHE A 99 -9.54 2.31 3.50
N HIS A 100 -10.18 1.32 2.89
CA HIS A 100 -9.51 0.11 2.42
C HIS A 100 -10.12 -0.33 1.10
N PHE A 101 -9.31 -0.29 0.04
CA PHE A 101 -9.70 -0.68 -1.31
C PHE A 101 -8.76 -1.76 -1.82
N THR A 102 -9.34 -2.76 -2.47
CA THR A 102 -8.59 -3.86 -3.09
C THR A 102 -9.01 -4.04 -4.54
N SER A 103 -8.07 -4.45 -5.38
CA SER A 103 -8.34 -4.82 -6.76
C SER A 103 -7.53 -6.04 -7.13
N ASP A 104 -8.23 -7.11 -7.46
CA ASP A 104 -7.64 -8.36 -7.93
C ASP A 104 -7.67 -8.39 -9.45
N ILE A 105 -6.49 -8.59 -10.05
CA ILE A 105 -6.29 -8.56 -11.49
C ILE A 105 -5.63 -9.88 -11.90
N ASP A 106 -6.35 -10.72 -12.61
CA ASP A 106 -5.85 -11.89 -13.29
C ASP A 106 -5.54 -11.61 -14.76
N GLU A 107 -5.08 -12.60 -15.50
CA GLU A 107 -4.72 -12.43 -16.90
C GLU A 107 -5.94 -12.08 -17.77
N GLU A 108 -7.13 -12.60 -17.46
CA GLU A 108 -8.36 -12.34 -18.22
C GLU A 108 -8.84 -10.89 -18.00
N THR A 109 -8.92 -10.46 -16.75
CA THR A 109 -9.27 -9.09 -16.37
C THR A 109 -8.27 -8.09 -16.93
N TYR A 110 -6.97 -8.43 -16.86
CA TYR A 110 -5.92 -7.60 -17.43
C TYR A 110 -6.06 -7.43 -18.93
N LYS A 111 -6.40 -8.49 -19.67
CA LYS A 111 -6.59 -8.43 -21.11
C LYS A 111 -7.69 -7.45 -21.51
N ILE A 112 -8.81 -7.46 -20.78
CA ILE A 112 -9.91 -6.50 -20.98
C ILE A 112 -9.40 -5.06 -20.71
N MET A 113 -8.66 -4.87 -19.62
CA MET A 113 -8.06 -3.57 -19.28
C MET A 113 -7.05 -3.13 -20.36
N GLN A 114 -6.22 -4.05 -20.83
CA GLN A 114 -5.21 -3.79 -21.85
C GLN A 114 -5.84 -3.29 -23.17
N GLU A 115 -6.93 -3.93 -23.60
CA GLU A 115 -7.66 -3.55 -24.81
C GLU A 115 -8.31 -2.17 -24.65
N ASN A 116 -8.97 -1.92 -23.53
CA ASN A 116 -9.67 -0.67 -23.25
C ASN A 116 -8.73 0.53 -23.13
N GLN A 117 -7.59 0.33 -22.50
CA GLN A 117 -6.62 1.40 -22.21
C GLN A 117 -5.45 1.42 -23.21
N LYS A 118 -5.42 0.50 -24.17
CA LYS A 118 -4.35 0.34 -25.17
C LYS A 118 -2.97 0.20 -24.53
N LEU A 119 -2.88 -0.60 -23.46
CA LEU A 119 -1.63 -0.87 -22.78
C LEU A 119 -0.75 -1.77 -23.64
N THR A 120 0.54 -1.45 -23.72
CA THR A 120 1.51 -2.20 -24.54
C THR A 120 2.31 -3.23 -23.73
N VAL A 121 2.25 -3.16 -22.40
CA VAL A 121 2.95 -4.08 -21.50
C VAL A 121 2.19 -5.41 -21.39
N LYS A 122 2.91 -6.49 -21.10
CA LYS A 122 2.31 -7.80 -20.84
C LYS A 122 1.86 -7.90 -19.37
N PHE A 123 0.94 -8.82 -19.08
CA PHE A 123 0.46 -9.07 -17.72
C PHE A 123 1.59 -9.28 -16.71
N ILE A 124 2.57 -10.10 -17.05
CA ILE A 124 3.73 -10.38 -16.21
C ILE A 124 4.57 -9.13 -15.85
N GLU A 125 4.52 -8.09 -16.67
CA GLU A 125 5.26 -6.84 -16.49
C GLU A 125 4.40 -5.76 -15.80
N PHE A 126 3.09 -5.99 -15.67
CA PHE A 126 2.13 -4.99 -15.19
C PHE A 126 2.38 -4.58 -13.75
N SER A 127 2.67 -5.52 -12.85
CA SER A 127 3.01 -5.22 -11.46
C SER A 127 4.22 -4.31 -11.33
N ASN A 128 5.26 -4.53 -12.15
CA ASN A 128 6.43 -3.68 -12.19
C ASN A 128 6.16 -2.30 -12.81
N LEU A 129 5.24 -2.22 -13.77
CA LEU A 129 4.76 -0.94 -14.30
C LEU A 129 4.10 -0.11 -13.19
N VAL A 130 3.14 -0.70 -12.45
CA VAL A 130 2.43 -0.01 -11.36
C VAL A 130 3.41 0.41 -10.26
N LYS A 131 4.34 -0.47 -9.85
CA LYS A 131 5.41 -0.15 -8.90
C LYS A 131 6.22 1.08 -9.35
N ARG A 132 6.58 1.15 -10.63
CA ARG A 132 7.31 2.29 -11.19
C ARG A 132 6.46 3.57 -11.16
N LEU A 133 5.18 3.48 -11.50
CA LEU A 133 4.28 4.64 -11.46
C LEU A 133 4.13 5.19 -10.05
N PHE A 134 3.95 4.33 -9.04
CA PHE A 134 3.94 4.75 -7.64
C PHE A 134 5.26 5.42 -7.22
N ASN A 135 6.40 4.83 -7.58
CA ASN A 135 7.69 5.43 -7.28
C ASN A 135 7.90 6.78 -7.97
N ASN A 136 7.40 6.97 -9.18
CA ASN A 136 7.45 8.25 -9.87
C ASN A 136 6.63 9.30 -9.12
N CYS A 137 5.43 8.97 -8.62
CA CYS A 137 4.62 9.88 -7.81
C CYS A 137 5.31 10.28 -6.50
N ILE A 138 6.12 9.39 -5.91
CA ILE A 138 6.91 9.72 -4.70
C ILE A 138 8.10 10.61 -5.03
N ASN A 139 8.86 10.25 -6.09
CA ASN A 139 10.13 10.88 -6.37
C ASN A 139 9.99 12.19 -7.15
N GLU A 140 8.96 12.31 -7.99
CA GLU A 140 8.72 13.44 -8.88
C GLU A 140 7.24 13.91 -8.80
N PRO A 141 6.76 14.35 -7.63
CA PRO A 141 5.33 14.66 -7.40
C PRO A 141 4.83 15.85 -8.22
N GLN A 142 5.72 16.65 -8.81
CA GLN A 142 5.37 17.74 -9.71
C GLN A 142 5.05 17.25 -11.13
N SER A 143 5.68 16.14 -11.53
CA SER A 143 5.54 15.57 -12.87
C SER A 143 4.57 14.39 -12.92
N TYR A 144 4.41 13.67 -11.81
CA TYR A 144 3.56 12.47 -11.73
C TYR A 144 2.61 12.59 -10.55
N ILE A 145 1.34 12.41 -10.83
CA ILE A 145 0.26 12.50 -9.84
C ILE A 145 -0.56 11.21 -9.89
N ALA A 146 -0.73 10.58 -8.73
CA ALA A 146 -1.71 9.52 -8.55
C ALA A 146 -3.03 10.16 -8.09
N VAL A 147 -4.10 9.89 -8.80
CA VAL A 147 -5.45 10.38 -8.50
C VAL A 147 -6.33 9.20 -8.16
N PHE A 148 -6.97 9.25 -7.00
CA PHE A 148 -7.92 8.24 -6.56
C PHE A 148 -9.32 8.84 -6.56
N ILE A 149 -10.18 8.31 -7.41
CA ILE A 149 -11.53 8.83 -7.63
C ILE A 149 -12.51 7.86 -7.01
N MET A 150 -13.07 8.26 -5.86
CA MET A 150 -14.11 7.49 -5.18
C MET A 150 -15.44 7.68 -5.94
N GLN A 151 -16.03 6.56 -6.30
CA GLN A 151 -17.28 6.50 -7.05
C GLN A 151 -18.45 6.14 -6.12
N LYS A 152 -19.65 6.29 -6.62
CA LYS A 152 -20.84 5.81 -5.92
C LYS A 152 -20.77 4.30 -5.74
N GLU A 153 -21.46 3.78 -4.72
CA GLU A 153 -21.54 2.34 -4.43
C GLU A 153 -20.24 1.69 -3.90
N GLY A 154 -19.29 2.51 -3.41
CA GLY A 154 -18.07 1.99 -2.78
C GLY A 154 -17.00 1.49 -3.75
N THR A 155 -17.16 1.77 -5.04
CA THR A 155 -16.11 1.54 -6.04
C THR A 155 -15.19 2.75 -6.18
N ALA A 156 -14.02 2.54 -6.79
CA ALA A 156 -13.08 3.62 -7.04
C ALA A 156 -12.30 3.39 -8.34
N ARG A 157 -11.71 4.47 -8.85
CA ARG A 157 -10.82 4.44 -10.00
C ARG A 157 -9.47 5.05 -9.63
N LEU A 158 -8.40 4.40 -10.04
CA LEU A 158 -7.03 4.86 -9.88
C LEU A 158 -6.49 5.36 -11.22
N ASP A 159 -6.14 6.64 -11.27
CA ASP A 159 -5.56 7.27 -12.45
C ASP A 159 -4.11 7.71 -12.15
N PHE A 160 -3.20 7.47 -13.10
CA PHE A 160 -1.86 8.03 -13.07
C PHE A 160 -1.74 9.12 -14.13
N ILE A 161 -1.44 10.31 -13.70
CA ILE A 161 -1.33 11.49 -14.57
C ILE A 161 0.13 11.90 -14.65
N GLN A 162 0.65 12.01 -15.87
CA GLN A 162 1.94 12.63 -16.12
C GLN A 162 1.71 14.05 -16.62
N ASN A 163 2.21 15.03 -15.87
CA ASN A 163 2.19 16.43 -16.26
C ASN A 163 3.37 16.70 -17.21
N ILE A 164 3.06 17.07 -18.45
CA ILE A 164 4.04 17.41 -19.46
C ILE A 164 3.86 18.91 -19.73
N GLU A 165 4.87 19.73 -19.42
CA GLU A 165 4.79 21.20 -19.55
C GLU A 165 4.54 21.62 -21.00
N TYR A 166 5.10 20.88 -21.98
CA TYR A 166 4.87 21.13 -23.41
C TYR A 166 5.00 19.83 -24.22
N LYS A 167 4.18 19.76 -25.25
CA LYS A 167 4.17 18.62 -26.18
C LYS A 167 4.94 18.89 -27.46
N PHE A 168 4.90 20.15 -27.94
CA PHE A 168 5.55 20.63 -29.14
C PHE A 168 6.04 22.05 -28.93
N ILE A 169 7.19 22.37 -29.52
CA ILE A 169 7.65 23.73 -29.78
C ILE A 169 7.81 23.82 -31.29
N GLU A 170 6.92 24.54 -31.96
CA GLU A 170 7.10 24.96 -33.34
C GLU A 170 7.90 26.25 -33.35
N LEU A 171 9.04 26.25 -34.06
CA LEU A 171 9.93 27.40 -34.23
C LEU A 171 9.72 27.99 -35.63
#